data_10aaa63704587919a521923b4831d63e
#
_entry.id   10aaa63704587919a521923b4831d63e
#
_cell.length_a   1.000
_cell.length_b   1.000
_cell.length_c   1.000
_cell.angle_alpha   90.00
_cell.angle_beta   90.00
_cell.angle_gamma   90.00
#
_symmetry.space_group_name_H-M   'P 1'
#
loop_
_entity.id
_entity.type
_entity.pdbx_description
1 polymer ?
#
loop_
_entity_poly.entity_id
_entity_poly.type
_entity_poly.pdbx_seq_one_letter_code
_entity_poly.pdbx_strand_id
1 'polypeptide(L)'
;MIAADTNVWARAYLNDDPVQTGKSRSALAAARSAGGVFVPLLVLAELSWVLRGRWEREKVLSTIESLLRTRGVVIESSALAWRALEASRKGAVGFADHLIREVAVEFRASEVITFDKAFGRIPGVRRLK
;
A
#
# COMPACT_ATOMS: atom_id res chain seq x y z
N MET A 1 -7.26 -18.57 -6.38
CA MET A 1 -6.73 -17.28 -5.87
C MET A 1 -7.03 -17.18 -4.39
N ILE A 2 -6.05 -16.76 -3.61
CA ILE A 2 -6.22 -16.48 -2.19
C ILE A 2 -5.97 -15.00 -1.92
N ALA A 3 -6.34 -14.54 -0.73
CA ALA A 3 -5.90 -13.24 -0.23
C ALA A 3 -5.08 -13.48 1.03
N ALA A 4 -4.12 -12.61 1.29
CA ALA A 4 -3.32 -12.63 2.51
C ALA A 4 -3.54 -11.32 3.26
N ASP A 5 -3.59 -11.39 4.57
CA ASP A 5 -3.71 -10.18 5.37
C ASP A 5 -2.37 -9.43 5.46
N THR A 6 -2.42 -8.24 6.05
CA THR A 6 -1.27 -7.35 6.12
C THR A 6 -0.07 -8.00 6.83
N ASN A 7 -0.30 -8.78 7.89
CA ASN A 7 0.81 -9.38 8.64
C ASN A 7 1.57 -10.42 7.83
N VAL A 8 0.92 -11.16 6.95
CA VAL A 8 1.59 -12.12 6.08
C VAL A 8 2.58 -11.38 5.17
N TRP A 9 2.13 -10.29 4.54
CA TRP A 9 2.99 -9.45 3.70
C TRP A 9 4.10 -8.79 4.51
N ALA A 10 3.77 -8.23 5.66
CA ALA A 10 4.76 -7.56 6.51
C ALA A 10 5.86 -8.53 6.95
N ARG A 11 5.51 -9.74 7.37
CA ARG A 11 6.51 -10.73 7.78
C ARG A 11 7.41 -11.16 6.61
N ALA A 12 6.85 -11.24 5.41
CA ALA A 12 7.64 -11.58 4.24
C ALA A 12 8.69 -10.51 3.92
N TYR A 13 8.37 -9.24 4.14
CA TYR A 13 9.27 -8.12 3.81
C TYR A 13 10.21 -7.75 4.95
N LEU A 14 9.75 -7.72 6.19
CA LEU A 14 10.54 -7.20 7.32
C LEU A 14 11.64 -8.15 7.79
N ASN A 15 11.44 -9.45 7.64
CA ASN A 15 12.41 -10.46 8.07
C ASN A 15 12.80 -10.34 9.55
N ASP A 16 11.84 -9.97 10.41
CA ASP A 16 12.06 -9.77 11.84
C ASP A 16 11.65 -10.97 12.69
N ASP A 17 11.03 -11.97 12.09
CA ASP A 17 10.64 -13.24 12.70
C ASP A 17 10.94 -14.34 11.71
N PRO A 18 12.11 -15.04 11.85
CA PRO A 18 12.55 -16.00 10.82
C PRO A 18 11.53 -17.10 10.51
N VAL A 19 10.81 -17.59 11.52
CA VAL A 19 9.82 -18.64 11.34
C VAL A 19 8.63 -18.12 10.53
N GLN A 20 8.05 -17.00 10.94
CA GLN A 20 6.91 -16.41 10.24
C GLN A 20 7.30 -15.89 8.86
N THR A 21 8.49 -15.34 8.71
CA THR A 21 9.01 -14.91 7.40
C THR A 21 9.08 -16.08 6.44
N GLY A 22 9.63 -17.21 6.87
CA GLY A 22 9.71 -18.40 6.03
C GLY A 22 8.33 -18.92 5.62
N LYS A 23 7.40 -19.00 6.57
CA LYS A 23 6.03 -19.44 6.30
C LYS A 23 5.30 -18.50 5.33
N SER A 24 5.43 -17.18 5.55
CA SER A 24 4.81 -16.17 4.69
C SER A 24 5.34 -16.24 3.27
N ARG A 25 6.65 -16.26 3.11
CA ARG A 25 7.29 -16.34 1.78
C ARG A 25 6.90 -17.61 1.04
N SER A 26 6.90 -18.75 1.72
CA SER A 26 6.50 -20.01 1.11
C SER A 26 5.03 -20.01 0.67
N ALA A 27 4.14 -19.54 1.53
CA ALA A 27 2.71 -19.48 1.23
C ALA A 27 2.41 -18.55 0.05
N LEU A 28 3.04 -17.37 0.05
CA LEU A 28 2.85 -16.39 -1.02
C LEU A 28 3.41 -16.91 -2.35
N ALA A 29 4.59 -17.51 -2.34
CA ALA A 29 5.19 -18.08 -3.55
C ALA A 29 4.33 -19.19 -4.14
N ALA A 30 3.84 -20.11 -3.30
CA ALA A 30 2.96 -21.18 -3.73
C ALA A 30 1.65 -20.63 -4.32
N ALA A 31 1.05 -19.65 -3.66
CA ALA A 31 -0.21 -19.06 -4.11
C ALA A 31 -0.06 -18.31 -5.43
N ARG A 32 1.06 -17.60 -5.62
CA ARG A 32 1.31 -16.88 -6.89
C ARG A 32 1.38 -17.82 -8.07
N SER A 33 1.87 -19.03 -7.87
CA SER A 33 1.95 -20.05 -8.93
C SER A 33 0.65 -20.84 -9.10
N ALA A 34 -0.27 -20.75 -8.16
CA ALA A 34 -1.47 -21.60 -8.11
C ALA A 34 -2.76 -20.75 -8.08
N GLY A 35 -2.90 -19.80 -8.97
CA GLY A 35 -4.12 -19.01 -9.11
C GLY A 35 -4.02 -17.56 -8.62
N GLY A 36 -2.92 -17.21 -7.96
CA GLY A 36 -2.63 -15.83 -7.60
C GLY A 36 -2.96 -15.44 -6.16
N VAL A 37 -2.48 -14.26 -5.79
CA VAL A 37 -2.75 -13.65 -4.48
C VAL A 37 -3.44 -12.31 -4.71
N PHE A 38 -4.65 -12.18 -4.17
CA PHE A 38 -5.39 -10.93 -4.22
C PHE A 38 -4.95 -9.98 -3.10
N VAL A 39 -4.73 -8.72 -3.44
CA VAL A 39 -4.31 -7.68 -2.50
C VAL A 39 -5.36 -6.57 -2.46
N PRO A 40 -6.15 -6.48 -1.39
CA PRO A 40 -7.06 -5.35 -1.18
C PRO A 40 -6.30 -4.02 -1.03
N LEU A 41 -6.91 -2.93 -1.44
CA LEU A 41 -6.32 -1.60 -1.23
C LEU A 41 -6.08 -1.32 0.25
N LEU A 42 -6.96 -1.81 1.12
CA LEU A 42 -6.80 -1.70 2.56
C LEU A 42 -5.46 -2.32 3.02
N VAL A 43 -5.12 -3.49 2.47
CA VAL A 43 -3.86 -4.15 2.82
C VAL A 43 -2.67 -3.32 2.37
N LEU A 44 -2.72 -2.72 1.18
CA LEU A 44 -1.65 -1.83 0.72
C LEU A 44 -1.47 -0.63 1.66
N ALA A 45 -2.56 -0.03 2.09
CA ALA A 45 -2.50 1.10 3.02
C ALA A 45 -1.88 0.70 4.36
N GLU A 46 -2.38 -0.38 4.95
CA GLU A 46 -1.86 -0.88 6.23
C GLU A 46 -0.39 -1.29 6.12
N LEU A 47 -0.02 -1.97 5.04
CA LEU A 47 1.35 -2.40 4.81
C LEU A 47 2.29 -1.19 4.74
N SER A 48 1.88 -0.13 4.03
CA SER A 48 2.70 1.07 3.94
C SER A 48 2.98 1.68 5.31
N TRP A 49 1.99 1.67 6.21
CA TRP A 49 2.16 2.16 7.58
C TRP A 49 3.09 1.29 8.41
N VAL A 50 2.93 -0.04 8.31
CA VAL A 50 3.79 -0.98 9.03
C VAL A 50 5.24 -0.82 8.59
N LEU A 51 5.49 -0.73 7.28
CA LEU A 51 6.83 -0.56 6.74
C LEU A 51 7.44 0.80 7.11
N ARG A 52 6.64 1.87 7.12
CA ARG A 52 7.09 3.21 7.54
C ARG A 52 7.64 3.24 8.97
N GLY A 53 7.13 2.40 9.83
CA GLY A 53 7.63 2.30 11.19
C GLY A 53 9.03 1.70 11.30
N ARG A 54 9.52 1.07 10.24
CA ARG A 54 10.79 0.35 10.22
C ARG A 54 11.78 0.86 9.20
N TRP A 55 11.30 1.39 8.09
CA TRP A 55 12.11 1.74 6.92
C TRP A 55 11.93 3.20 6.54
N GLU A 56 12.93 3.74 5.85
CA GLU A 56 12.83 5.05 5.24
C GLU A 56 11.82 5.05 4.08
N ARG A 57 11.37 6.23 3.72
CA ARG A 57 10.34 6.45 2.70
C ARG A 57 10.67 5.79 1.36
N GLU A 58 11.87 5.98 0.85
CA GLU A 58 12.28 5.44 -0.45
C GLU A 58 12.14 3.92 -0.50
N LYS A 59 12.55 3.24 0.56
CA LYS A 59 12.45 1.80 0.63
C LYS A 59 11.00 1.33 0.71
N VAL A 60 10.15 2.06 1.42
CA VAL A 60 8.71 1.75 1.49
C VAL A 60 8.10 1.85 0.10
N LEU A 61 8.33 2.96 -0.60
CA LEU A 61 7.74 3.17 -1.92
C LEU A 61 8.27 2.17 -2.95
N SER A 62 9.57 1.85 -2.91
CA SER A 62 10.16 0.83 -3.78
C SER A 62 9.56 -0.55 -3.53
N THR A 63 9.26 -0.86 -2.28
CA THR A 63 8.65 -2.14 -1.91
C THR A 63 7.20 -2.21 -2.40
N ILE A 64 6.43 -1.14 -2.24
CA ILE A 64 5.07 -1.07 -2.78
C ILE A 64 5.12 -1.24 -4.31
N GLU A 65 6.01 -0.53 -4.99
CA GLU A 65 6.16 -0.69 -6.44
C GLU A 65 6.49 -2.13 -6.83
N SER A 66 7.42 -2.75 -6.14
CA SER A 66 7.81 -4.15 -6.38
C SER A 66 6.61 -5.07 -6.22
N LEU A 67 5.78 -4.84 -5.20
CA LEU A 67 4.57 -5.62 -4.98
C LEU A 67 3.59 -5.45 -6.15
N LEU A 68 3.37 -4.22 -6.61
CA LEU A 68 2.46 -3.95 -7.74
C LEU A 68 2.94 -4.60 -9.04
N ARG A 69 4.25 -4.84 -9.18
CA ARG A 69 4.84 -5.47 -10.37
C ARG A 69 5.01 -6.98 -10.24
N THR A 70 4.70 -7.55 -9.08
CA THR A 70 4.95 -8.97 -8.84
C THR A 70 3.98 -9.86 -9.63
N ARG A 71 4.52 -10.79 -10.40
CA ARG A 71 3.72 -11.77 -11.14
C ARG A 71 2.91 -12.63 -10.18
N GLY A 72 1.65 -12.86 -10.52
CA GLY A 72 0.74 -13.67 -9.71
C GLY A 72 0.07 -12.88 -8.58
N VAL A 73 0.32 -11.59 -8.49
CA VAL A 73 -0.37 -10.69 -7.56
C VAL A 73 -1.48 -9.96 -8.31
N VAL A 74 -2.67 -9.95 -7.73
CA VAL A 74 -3.85 -9.28 -8.30
C VAL A 74 -4.25 -8.17 -7.33
N ILE A 75 -4.06 -6.93 -7.74
CA ILE A 75 -4.40 -5.76 -6.93
C ILE A 75 -5.87 -5.41 -7.14
N GLU A 76 -6.58 -5.08 -6.07
CA GLU A 76 -7.99 -4.68 -6.12
C GLU A 76 -8.23 -3.56 -7.15
N SER A 77 -7.33 -2.59 -7.21
CA SER A 77 -7.29 -1.58 -8.27
C SER A 77 -5.85 -1.16 -8.53
N SER A 78 -5.24 -1.71 -9.57
CA SER A 78 -3.89 -1.31 -9.97
C SER A 78 -3.83 0.16 -10.33
N ALA A 79 -4.86 0.68 -10.99
CA ALA A 79 -4.89 2.09 -11.40
C ALA A 79 -4.82 3.03 -10.20
N LEU A 80 -5.64 2.80 -9.17
CA LEU A 80 -5.63 3.62 -7.96
C LEU A 80 -4.31 3.50 -7.20
N ALA A 81 -3.79 2.27 -7.08
CA ALA A 81 -2.53 2.02 -6.39
C ALA A 81 -1.36 2.71 -7.09
N TRP A 82 -1.27 2.63 -8.41
CA TRP A 82 -0.20 3.29 -9.16
C TRP A 82 -0.30 4.81 -9.08
N ARG A 83 -1.51 5.37 -9.16
CA ARG A 83 -1.68 6.83 -9.02
C ARG A 83 -1.25 7.31 -7.63
N ALA A 84 -1.61 6.58 -6.58
CA ALA A 84 -1.19 6.92 -5.22
C ALA A 84 0.34 6.81 -5.06
N LEU A 85 0.95 5.78 -5.64
CA LEU A 85 2.40 5.60 -5.60
C LEU A 85 3.13 6.74 -6.29
N GLU A 86 2.71 7.10 -7.49
CA GLU A 86 3.33 8.19 -8.24
C GLU A 86 3.18 9.53 -7.54
N ALA A 87 2.00 9.80 -6.98
CA ALA A 87 1.76 11.02 -6.21
C ALA A 87 2.66 11.07 -4.97
N SER A 88 2.86 9.93 -4.30
CA SER A 88 3.72 9.83 -3.12
C SER A 88 5.17 10.20 -3.41
N ARG A 89 5.64 9.95 -4.62
CA ARG A 89 7.02 10.26 -5.01
C ARG A 89 7.28 11.75 -5.20
N LYS A 90 6.24 12.55 -5.34
CA LYS A 90 6.35 13.97 -5.67
C LYS A 90 6.38 14.89 -4.46
N GLY A 91 6.24 14.36 -3.25
CA GLY A 91 6.19 15.20 -2.05
C GLY A 91 6.33 14.39 -0.78
N ALA A 92 5.94 15.02 0.34
CA ALA A 92 6.13 14.45 1.68
C ALA A 92 4.95 13.61 2.18
N VAL A 93 3.80 13.68 1.52
CA VAL A 93 2.59 12.97 1.94
C VAL A 93 2.74 11.48 1.63
N GLY A 94 2.34 10.63 2.58
CA GLY A 94 2.53 9.19 2.48
C GLY A 94 1.58 8.49 1.51
N PHE A 95 1.93 7.26 1.17
CA PHE A 95 1.18 6.45 0.23
C PHE A 95 -0.29 6.25 0.66
N ALA A 96 -0.52 5.92 1.95
CA ALA A 96 -1.87 5.67 2.45
C ALA A 96 -2.78 6.89 2.29
N ASP A 97 -2.26 8.10 2.57
CA ASP A 97 -3.03 9.33 2.40
C ASP A 97 -3.36 9.60 0.95
N HIS A 98 -2.40 9.40 0.05
CA HIS A 98 -2.65 9.52 -1.39
C HIS A 98 -3.67 8.49 -1.86
N LEU A 99 -3.63 7.28 -1.32
CA LEU A 99 -4.61 6.25 -1.67
C LEU A 99 -6.01 6.65 -1.21
N ILE A 100 -6.15 7.22 -0.01
CA ILE A 100 -7.44 7.77 0.47
C ILE A 100 -7.98 8.77 -0.54
N ARG A 101 -7.14 9.70 -0.98
CA ARG A 101 -7.55 10.73 -1.94
C ARG A 101 -7.96 10.13 -3.28
N GLU A 102 -7.18 9.17 -3.81
CA GLU A 102 -7.48 8.53 -5.08
C GLU A 102 -8.80 7.75 -5.03
N VAL A 103 -9.04 7.03 -3.94
CA VAL A 103 -10.30 6.31 -3.74
C VAL A 103 -11.47 7.29 -3.64
N ALA A 104 -11.29 8.39 -2.90
CA ALA A 104 -12.33 9.42 -2.76
C ALA A 104 -12.71 10.03 -4.11
N VAL A 105 -11.73 10.33 -4.95
CA VAL A 105 -11.98 10.85 -6.32
C VAL A 105 -12.73 9.83 -7.16
N GLU A 106 -12.34 8.56 -7.09
CA GLU A 106 -13.00 7.48 -7.83
C GLU A 106 -14.49 7.39 -7.49
N PHE A 107 -14.82 7.56 -6.22
CA PHE A 107 -16.21 7.52 -5.75
C PHE A 107 -16.89 8.89 -5.72
N ARG A 108 -16.30 9.88 -6.40
CA ARG A 108 -16.85 11.21 -6.61
C ARG A 108 -17.11 12.00 -5.33
N ALA A 109 -16.29 11.79 -4.31
CA ALA A 109 -16.29 12.69 -3.18
C ALA A 109 -15.80 14.06 -3.64
N SER A 110 -16.46 15.11 -3.21
CA SER A 110 -16.11 16.48 -3.63
C SER A 110 -14.77 16.94 -3.04
N GLU A 111 -14.43 16.42 -1.87
CA GLU A 111 -13.17 16.72 -1.21
C GLU A 111 -12.85 15.67 -0.15
N VAL A 112 -11.59 15.63 0.27
CA VAL A 112 -11.16 14.91 1.49
C VAL A 112 -10.91 15.96 2.55
N ILE A 113 -11.31 15.71 3.78
CA ILE A 113 -11.00 16.59 4.90
C ILE A 113 -9.99 15.92 5.83
N THR A 114 -9.11 16.70 6.42
CA THR A 114 -8.04 16.19 7.28
C THR A 114 -7.62 17.22 8.31
N PHE A 115 -7.00 16.78 9.39
CA PHE A 115 -6.29 17.69 10.30
C PHE A 115 -4.81 17.79 9.97
N ASP A 116 -4.30 16.89 9.12
CA ASP A 116 -2.88 16.86 8.76
C ASP A 116 -2.50 18.05 7.88
N LYS A 117 -1.46 18.77 8.29
CA LYS A 117 -1.02 19.98 7.59
C LYS A 117 -0.50 19.70 6.18
N ALA A 118 0.33 18.68 6.05
CA ALA A 118 0.93 18.34 4.76
C ALA A 118 -0.12 17.80 3.79
N PHE A 119 -0.97 16.90 4.27
CA PHE A 119 -2.04 16.32 3.45
C PHE A 119 -3.03 17.39 2.99
N GLY A 120 -3.32 18.36 3.86
CA GLY A 120 -4.22 19.48 3.54
C GLY A 120 -3.74 20.41 2.43
N ARG A 121 -2.48 20.27 1.98
CA ARG A 121 -1.94 21.03 0.85
C ARG A 121 -2.15 20.37 -0.50
N ILE A 122 -2.58 19.13 -0.51
CA ILE A 122 -2.83 18.39 -1.74
C ILE A 122 -4.13 18.88 -2.39
N PRO A 123 -4.17 19.09 -3.71
CA PRO A 123 -5.40 19.49 -4.39
C PRO A 123 -6.55 18.51 -4.10
N GLY A 124 -7.71 19.05 -3.76
CA GLY A 124 -8.88 18.26 -3.39
C GLY A 124 -8.92 17.82 -1.93
N VAL A 125 -7.96 18.27 -1.13
CA VAL A 125 -7.93 17.99 0.32
C VAL A 125 -8.03 19.31 1.07
N ARG A 126 -8.91 19.37 2.08
CA ARG A 126 -9.10 20.56 2.90
C ARG A 126 -8.73 20.28 4.36
N ARG A 127 -7.84 21.09 4.87
CA ARG A 127 -7.42 20.98 6.28
C ARG A 127 -8.46 21.62 7.19
N LEU A 128 -8.86 20.87 8.21
CA LEU A 128 -9.64 21.40 9.33
C LEU A 128 -8.67 22.05 10.33
N LYS A 129 -9.09 23.17 10.92
CA LYS A 129 -8.24 23.92 11.87
C LYS A 129 -8.80 23.87 13.27
#